data_37d6c6631906905b21b4bc59a1f55796
#
_entry.id   37d6c6631906905b21b4bc59a1f55796
#
_cell.length_a   1.000
_cell.length_b   1.000
_cell.length_c   1.000
_cell.angle_alpha   90.00
_cell.angle_beta   90.00
_cell.angle_gamma   90.00
#
_symmetry.space_group_name_H-M   'P 1'
#
loop_
_entity.id
_entity.type
_entity.pdbx_description
1 polymer ?
#
loop_
_entity_poly.entity_id
_entity_poly.type
_entity_poly.pdbx_seq_one_letter_code
_entity_poly.pdbx_strand_id
1 'polypeptide(L)'
;MMLKHGYDNVTVDMICGEVGISQRTFFNYFPTKDDAVLGRDLPQIDQQASRRFVLSDDSLLLDALSLIHWPATSPGPRPIDERIRVISHSPALIGKQTERFGALEAELKEIIGLRLEHQRPESTEEDRAAEAAMVTQLLGGAMRFMGMSAKDGGLSMEEIMQRTHATLERVLTDSPAPKTDEAN
;
A
#
# COMPACT_ATOMS: atom_id res chain seq x y z
N MET A 1 3.47 -18.64 14.68
CA MET A 1 2.16 -19.24 15.00
C MET A 1 1.17 -19.04 13.84
N MET A 2 0.73 -17.84 13.45
CA MET A 2 -0.29 -17.59 12.42
C MET A 2 0.07 -18.10 11.02
N LEU A 3 1.32 -18.00 10.59
CA LEU A 3 1.80 -18.57 9.32
C LEU A 3 1.71 -20.11 9.28
N LYS A 4 1.77 -20.77 10.44
CA LYS A 4 1.73 -22.23 10.54
C LYS A 4 0.30 -22.77 10.66
N HIS A 5 -0.56 -22.08 11.41
CA HIS A 5 -1.89 -22.57 11.76
C HIS A 5 -3.02 -21.83 11.03
N GLY A 6 -2.71 -20.77 10.31
CA GLY A 6 -3.69 -19.84 9.75
C GLY A 6 -4.17 -18.83 10.77
N TYR A 7 -4.59 -17.66 10.29
CA TYR A 7 -5.06 -16.57 11.16
C TYR A 7 -6.30 -16.95 11.97
N ASP A 8 -7.29 -17.61 11.35
CA ASP A 8 -8.58 -17.92 11.98
C ASP A 8 -8.46 -18.93 13.11
N ASN A 9 -7.49 -19.83 13.02
CA ASN A 9 -7.26 -20.90 13.99
C ASN A 9 -6.39 -20.48 15.18
N VAL A 10 -5.85 -19.26 15.19
CA VAL A 10 -5.04 -18.74 16.31
C VAL A 10 -5.89 -17.84 17.18
N THR A 11 -6.03 -18.19 18.47
CA THR A 11 -6.76 -17.40 19.45
C THR A 11 -5.83 -16.46 20.23
N VAL A 12 -6.41 -15.45 20.91
CA VAL A 12 -5.65 -14.57 21.81
C VAL A 12 -5.03 -15.37 22.96
N ASP A 13 -5.70 -16.40 23.45
CA ASP A 13 -5.17 -17.30 24.49
C ASP A 13 -3.91 -18.02 24.02
N MET A 14 -3.91 -18.54 22.79
CA MET A 14 -2.73 -19.20 22.22
C MET A 14 -1.57 -18.22 22.08
N ILE A 15 -1.85 -16.97 21.67
CA ILE A 15 -0.82 -15.92 21.57
C ILE A 15 -0.26 -15.61 22.96
N CYS A 16 -1.13 -15.39 23.93
CA CYS A 16 -0.74 -15.07 25.30
C CYS A 16 0.09 -16.19 25.94
N GLY A 17 -0.31 -17.45 25.71
CA GLY A 17 0.42 -18.62 26.19
C GLY A 17 1.82 -18.73 25.57
N GLU A 18 1.96 -18.47 24.27
CA GLU A 18 3.25 -18.53 23.57
C GLU A 18 4.26 -17.47 24.04
N VAL A 19 3.76 -16.23 24.31
CA VAL A 19 4.63 -15.12 24.71
C VAL A 19 4.69 -14.91 26.22
N GLY A 20 3.97 -15.69 27.01
CA GLY A 20 4.00 -15.63 28.47
C GLY A 20 3.36 -14.38 29.08
N ILE A 21 2.30 -13.84 28.48
CA ILE A 21 1.56 -12.66 28.98
C ILE A 21 0.11 -13.01 29.29
N SER A 22 -0.56 -12.18 30.12
CA SER A 22 -2.00 -12.33 30.35
C SER A 22 -2.83 -11.74 29.20
N GLN A 23 -4.07 -12.23 29.01
CA GLN A 23 -5.03 -11.59 28.09
C GLN A 23 -5.24 -10.11 28.42
N ARG A 24 -5.31 -9.73 29.71
CA ARG A 24 -5.41 -8.34 30.14
C ARG A 24 -4.24 -7.52 29.59
N THR A 25 -3.02 -8.06 29.67
CA THR A 25 -1.83 -7.41 29.11
C THR A 25 -1.95 -7.26 27.61
N PHE A 26 -2.38 -8.32 26.90
CA PHE A 26 -2.60 -8.27 25.45
C PHE A 26 -3.59 -7.16 25.06
N PHE A 27 -4.79 -7.14 25.68
CA PHE A 27 -5.83 -6.16 25.34
C PHE A 27 -5.49 -4.72 25.77
N ASN A 28 -4.56 -4.52 26.70
CA ASN A 28 -4.02 -3.19 26.99
C ASN A 28 -3.18 -2.63 25.83
N TYR A 29 -2.54 -3.50 25.05
CA TYR A 29 -1.72 -3.09 23.89
C TYR A 29 -2.52 -3.15 22.60
N PHE A 30 -3.37 -4.14 22.40
CA PHE A 30 -4.09 -4.38 21.16
C PHE A 30 -5.57 -4.61 21.45
N PRO A 31 -6.47 -3.69 21.03
CA PRO A 31 -7.92 -3.83 21.25
C PRO A 31 -8.48 -5.15 20.70
N THR A 32 -7.92 -5.62 19.58
CA THR A 32 -8.33 -6.88 18.94
C THR A 32 -7.12 -7.70 18.47
N LYS A 33 -7.36 -8.97 18.14
CA LYS A 33 -6.35 -9.82 17.47
C LYS A 33 -5.93 -9.23 16.11
N ASP A 34 -6.85 -8.61 15.41
CA ASP A 34 -6.62 -7.98 14.12
C ASP A 34 -5.63 -6.82 14.26
N ASP A 35 -5.81 -5.97 15.28
CA ASP A 35 -4.90 -4.85 15.53
C ASP A 35 -3.47 -5.31 15.86
N ALA A 36 -3.36 -6.46 16.52
CA ALA A 36 -2.05 -7.05 16.78
C ALA A 36 -1.34 -7.51 15.49
N VAL A 37 -2.09 -7.97 14.48
CA VAL A 37 -1.56 -8.42 13.20
C VAL A 37 -1.38 -7.27 12.23
N LEU A 38 -2.41 -6.43 12.08
CA LEU A 38 -2.39 -5.30 11.15
C LEU A 38 -1.40 -4.21 11.58
N GLY A 39 -1.01 -4.20 12.86
CA GLY A 39 -0.15 -3.17 13.44
C GLY A 39 -0.93 -1.88 13.71
N ARG A 40 -0.30 -1.00 14.46
CA ARG A 40 -0.87 0.32 14.80
C ARG A 40 -0.45 1.40 13.81
N ASP A 41 0.65 1.16 13.13
CA ASP A 41 1.28 2.14 12.25
C ASP A 41 0.75 1.94 10.83
N LEU A 42 -0.10 2.86 10.40
CA LEU A 42 -0.54 2.96 9.02
C LEU A 42 0.51 3.72 8.20
N PRO A 43 0.65 3.42 6.91
CA PRO A 43 1.40 4.30 6.03
C PRO A 43 0.80 5.70 6.07
N GLN A 44 1.65 6.69 5.98
CA GLN A 44 1.29 8.10 6.06
C GLN A 44 1.78 8.81 4.80
N ILE A 45 1.16 9.93 4.49
CA ILE A 45 1.62 10.80 3.42
C ILE A 45 2.54 11.87 4.02
N ASP A 46 3.73 11.98 3.48
CA ASP A 46 4.67 13.03 3.86
C ASP A 46 4.24 14.38 3.27
N GLN A 47 3.95 15.36 4.13
CA GLN A 47 3.47 16.67 3.70
C GLN A 47 4.49 17.44 2.84
N GLN A 48 5.79 17.25 3.05
CA GLN A 48 6.81 17.90 2.25
C GLN A 48 6.92 17.23 0.87
N ALA A 49 6.81 15.89 0.83
CA ALA A 49 6.72 15.16 -0.43
C ALA A 49 5.47 15.55 -1.22
N SER A 50 4.32 15.73 -0.56
CA SER A 50 3.07 16.17 -1.20
C SER A 50 3.20 17.53 -1.89
N ARG A 51 3.86 18.50 -1.26
CA ARG A 51 4.10 19.82 -1.89
C ARG A 51 4.99 19.71 -3.13
N ARG A 52 6.04 18.89 -3.08
CA ARG A 52 6.90 18.63 -4.26
C ARG A 52 6.14 17.92 -5.37
N PHE A 53 5.34 16.95 -4.99
CA PHE A 53 4.51 16.18 -5.92
C PHE A 53 3.53 17.06 -6.70
N VAL A 54 2.82 17.98 -6.03
CA VAL A 54 1.86 18.89 -6.70
C VAL A 54 2.53 19.76 -7.76
N LEU A 55 3.81 20.13 -7.56
CA LEU A 55 4.58 20.98 -8.47
C LEU A 55 5.46 20.19 -9.47
N SER A 56 5.47 18.86 -9.42
CA SER A 56 6.29 18.01 -10.30
C SER A 56 5.64 17.82 -11.66
N ASP A 57 6.46 17.77 -12.71
CA ASP A 57 6.04 17.45 -14.09
C ASP A 57 6.41 16.02 -14.51
N ASP A 58 6.95 15.21 -13.58
CA ASP A 58 7.36 13.84 -13.82
C ASP A 58 6.15 12.88 -13.93
N SER A 59 6.38 11.57 -13.90
CA SER A 59 5.32 10.56 -14.00
C SER A 59 4.34 10.62 -12.82
N LEU A 60 3.08 10.97 -13.08
CA LEU A 60 2.02 11.09 -12.07
C LEU A 60 1.91 9.85 -11.18
N LEU A 61 1.87 8.66 -11.75
CA LEU A 61 1.68 7.41 -11.01
C LEU A 61 2.93 7.00 -10.21
N LEU A 62 4.12 7.14 -10.81
CA LEU A 62 5.38 6.77 -10.14
C LEU A 62 5.70 7.72 -9.00
N ASP A 63 5.49 9.02 -9.20
CA ASP A 63 5.66 10.02 -8.15
C ASP A 63 4.66 9.82 -7.01
N ALA A 64 3.39 9.51 -7.35
CA ALA A 64 2.36 9.26 -6.34
C ALA A 64 2.67 8.04 -5.47
N LEU A 65 3.34 7.01 -6.02
CA LEU A 65 3.80 5.87 -5.22
C LEU A 65 4.82 6.29 -4.16
N SER A 66 5.66 7.29 -4.46
CA SER A 66 6.68 7.82 -3.53
C SER A 66 6.10 8.66 -2.39
N LEU A 67 4.83 9.09 -2.47
CA LEU A 67 4.16 9.82 -1.39
C LEU A 67 3.90 8.95 -0.17
N ILE A 68 3.78 7.64 -0.38
CA ILE A 68 3.39 6.69 0.67
C ILE A 68 4.62 6.35 1.51
N HIS A 69 4.68 6.93 2.70
CA HIS A 69 5.73 6.64 3.66
C HIS A 69 5.30 5.54 4.62
N TRP A 70 6.06 4.46 4.63
CA TRP A 70 5.87 3.40 5.60
C TRP A 70 6.64 3.73 6.87
N PRO A 71 5.98 3.77 8.05
CA PRO A 71 6.68 4.04 9.28
C PRO A 71 7.79 2.99 9.49
N ALA A 72 8.95 3.47 9.90
CA ALA A 72 10.05 2.59 10.29
C ALA A 72 9.57 1.73 11.46
N THR A 73 9.18 0.50 11.15
CA THR A 73 8.71 -0.43 12.17
C THR A 73 9.85 -0.83 13.07
N SER A 74 9.49 -1.09 14.33
CA SER A 74 10.34 -1.46 15.46
C SER A 74 11.58 -2.30 15.10
N PRO A 75 12.73 -2.07 15.75
CA PRO A 75 13.97 -2.73 15.44
C PRO A 75 13.87 -4.24 15.69
N GLY A 76 13.88 -5.03 14.62
CA GLY A 76 13.93 -6.48 14.68
C GLY A 76 14.07 -7.06 13.27
N PRO A 77 14.72 -8.20 13.11
CA PRO A 77 14.84 -8.84 11.81
C PRO A 77 13.45 -9.36 11.37
N ARG A 78 12.88 -8.79 10.33
CA ARG A 78 11.72 -9.26 9.57
C ARG A 78 10.28 -9.13 10.14
N PRO A 79 9.90 -8.16 11.01
CA PRO A 79 8.50 -8.11 11.48
C PRO A 79 7.51 -7.73 10.38
N ILE A 80 7.90 -6.89 9.42
CA ILE A 80 7.03 -6.44 8.33
C ILE A 80 6.74 -7.57 7.34
N ASP A 81 7.74 -8.31 6.90
CA ASP A 81 7.58 -9.36 5.89
C ASP A 81 6.66 -10.48 6.39
N GLU A 82 6.84 -10.92 7.64
CA GLU A 82 5.98 -11.93 8.24
C GLU A 82 4.54 -11.44 8.43
N ARG A 83 4.35 -10.18 8.79
CA ARG A 83 3.04 -9.56 8.96
C ARG A 83 2.31 -9.47 7.64
N ILE A 84 2.95 -8.97 6.59
CA ILE A 84 2.40 -8.90 5.23
C ILE A 84 2.01 -10.30 4.75
N ARG A 85 2.84 -11.31 5.02
CA ARG A 85 2.53 -12.71 4.68
C ARG A 85 1.29 -13.21 5.42
N VAL A 86 1.11 -12.93 6.71
CA VAL A 86 -0.10 -13.31 7.44
C VAL A 86 -1.32 -12.63 6.85
N ILE A 87 -1.25 -11.33 6.59
CA ILE A 87 -2.35 -10.55 6.01
C ILE A 87 -2.74 -11.10 4.63
N SER A 88 -1.77 -11.35 3.75
CA SER A 88 -2.02 -11.82 2.37
C SER A 88 -2.63 -13.23 2.28
N HIS A 89 -2.56 -14.01 3.37
CA HIS A 89 -3.19 -15.33 3.45
C HIS A 89 -4.58 -15.34 4.09
N SER A 90 -5.06 -14.19 4.58
CA SER A 90 -6.37 -14.10 5.24
C SER A 90 -7.27 -13.08 4.53
N PRO A 91 -8.33 -13.51 3.81
CA PRO A 91 -9.29 -12.61 3.17
C PRO A 91 -9.93 -11.62 4.16
N ALA A 92 -10.18 -12.07 5.40
CA ALA A 92 -10.74 -11.21 6.45
C ALA A 92 -9.77 -10.08 6.82
N LEU A 93 -8.47 -10.35 6.94
CA LEU A 93 -7.46 -9.33 7.23
C LEU A 93 -7.25 -8.40 6.04
N ILE A 94 -7.31 -8.91 4.80
CA ILE A 94 -7.22 -8.06 3.59
C ILE A 94 -8.39 -7.06 3.59
N GLY A 95 -9.63 -7.50 3.85
CA GLY A 95 -10.79 -6.61 3.93
C GLY A 95 -10.61 -5.50 4.96
N LYS A 96 -10.21 -5.85 6.19
CA LYS A 96 -9.94 -4.87 7.26
C LYS A 96 -8.79 -3.93 6.93
N GLN A 97 -7.75 -4.44 6.29
CA GLN A 97 -6.64 -3.60 5.84
C GLN A 97 -7.11 -2.59 4.79
N THR A 98 -7.97 -3.01 3.86
CA THR A 98 -8.57 -2.12 2.85
C THR A 98 -9.42 -1.01 3.51
N GLU A 99 -10.26 -1.36 4.50
CA GLU A 99 -11.02 -0.36 5.25
C GLU A 99 -10.11 0.66 5.94
N ARG A 100 -9.01 0.20 6.56
CA ARG A 100 -8.04 1.08 7.23
C ARG A 100 -7.32 2.03 6.26
N PHE A 101 -7.15 1.63 5.01
CA PHE A 101 -6.54 2.49 3.99
C PHE A 101 -7.50 3.52 3.38
N GLY A 102 -8.80 3.44 3.63
CA GLY A 102 -9.77 4.34 3.04
C GLY A 102 -9.49 5.83 3.29
N ALA A 103 -9.01 6.20 4.48
CA ALA A 103 -8.62 7.58 4.78
C ALA A 103 -7.37 8.00 3.97
N LEU A 104 -6.38 7.11 3.85
CA LEU A 104 -5.18 7.35 3.04
C LEU A 104 -5.52 7.49 1.55
N GLU A 105 -6.43 6.65 1.04
CA GLU A 105 -6.91 6.74 -0.35
C GLU A 105 -7.61 8.07 -0.62
N ALA A 106 -8.43 8.55 0.32
CA ALA A 106 -9.10 9.85 0.20
C ALA A 106 -8.08 11.01 0.14
N GLU A 107 -7.08 11.00 1.02
CA GLU A 107 -6.01 12.00 1.05
C GLU A 107 -5.15 11.95 -0.22
N LEU A 108 -4.78 10.76 -0.69
CA LEU A 108 -4.06 10.59 -1.97
C LEU A 108 -4.84 11.15 -3.13
N LYS A 109 -6.14 10.84 -3.22
CA LYS A 109 -7.02 11.34 -4.28
C LYS A 109 -7.07 12.86 -4.30
N GLU A 110 -7.15 13.50 -3.13
CA GLU A 110 -7.15 14.96 -3.01
C GLU A 110 -5.83 15.55 -3.51
N ILE A 111 -4.68 15.03 -3.06
CA ILE A 111 -3.34 15.50 -3.46
C ILE A 111 -3.11 15.31 -4.96
N ILE A 112 -3.53 14.18 -5.52
CA ILE A 112 -3.45 13.92 -6.97
C ILE A 112 -4.33 14.92 -7.73
N GLY A 113 -5.54 15.21 -7.23
CA GLY A 113 -6.43 16.21 -7.81
C GLY A 113 -5.79 17.60 -7.87
N LEU A 114 -5.13 18.04 -6.81
CA LEU A 114 -4.41 19.32 -6.76
C LEU A 114 -3.29 19.39 -7.81
N ARG A 115 -2.53 18.29 -8.02
CA ARG A 115 -1.51 18.25 -9.09
C ARG A 115 -2.14 18.35 -10.47
N LEU A 116 -3.23 17.62 -10.73
CA LEU A 116 -3.93 17.65 -12.00
C LEU A 116 -4.52 19.05 -12.29
N GLU A 117 -5.04 19.73 -11.28
CA GLU A 117 -5.49 21.11 -11.40
C GLU A 117 -4.34 22.06 -11.76
N HIS A 118 -3.17 21.87 -11.15
CA HIS A 118 -1.99 22.66 -11.46
C HIS A 118 -1.45 22.42 -12.87
N GLN A 119 -1.39 21.16 -13.31
CA GLN A 119 -0.82 20.78 -14.62
C GLN A 119 -1.79 21.01 -15.80
N ARG A 120 -3.11 20.92 -15.55
CA ARG A 120 -4.15 20.96 -16.60
C ARG A 120 -5.34 21.82 -16.17
N PRO A 121 -5.13 23.13 -15.98
CA PRO A 121 -6.18 24.04 -15.50
C PRO A 121 -7.38 24.12 -16.46
N GLU A 122 -7.19 23.79 -17.76
CA GLU A 122 -8.22 23.77 -18.78
C GLU A 122 -9.12 22.53 -18.74
N SER A 123 -8.71 21.46 -18.04
CA SER A 123 -9.52 20.25 -17.89
C SER A 123 -10.71 20.51 -16.98
N THR A 124 -11.81 19.80 -17.19
CA THR A 124 -12.99 19.89 -16.32
C THR A 124 -12.67 19.31 -14.92
N GLU A 125 -13.39 19.74 -13.90
CA GLU A 125 -13.29 19.16 -12.55
C GLU A 125 -13.67 17.67 -12.55
N GLU A 126 -14.67 17.30 -13.35
CA GLU A 126 -15.13 15.91 -13.50
C GLU A 126 -14.01 15.01 -14.07
N ASP A 127 -13.34 15.46 -15.14
CA ASP A 127 -12.23 14.70 -15.74
C ASP A 127 -11.05 14.54 -14.77
N ARG A 128 -10.66 15.61 -14.07
CA ARG A 128 -9.61 15.57 -13.07
C ARG A 128 -9.95 14.65 -11.89
N ALA A 129 -11.20 14.68 -11.43
CA ALA A 129 -11.68 13.82 -10.35
C ALA A 129 -11.68 12.33 -10.77
N ALA A 130 -12.06 12.03 -12.01
CA ALA A 130 -12.03 10.69 -12.57
C ALA A 130 -10.58 10.18 -12.72
N GLU A 131 -9.67 11.01 -13.21
CA GLU A 131 -8.25 10.68 -13.35
C GLU A 131 -7.60 10.46 -11.97
N ALA A 132 -7.84 11.35 -11.00
CA ALA A 132 -7.35 11.18 -9.64
C ALA A 132 -7.86 9.89 -9.00
N ALA A 133 -9.13 9.56 -9.19
CA ALA A 133 -9.69 8.30 -8.71
C ALA A 133 -9.01 7.09 -9.37
N MET A 134 -8.81 7.12 -10.68
CA MET A 134 -8.14 6.03 -11.41
C MET A 134 -6.71 5.83 -10.91
N VAL A 135 -5.92 6.89 -10.77
CA VAL A 135 -4.54 6.82 -10.27
C VAL A 135 -4.51 6.26 -8.84
N THR A 136 -5.43 6.69 -7.98
CA THR A 136 -5.55 6.16 -6.61
C THR A 136 -5.84 4.66 -6.60
N GLN A 137 -6.71 4.17 -7.48
CA GLN A 137 -6.98 2.72 -7.60
C GLN A 137 -5.78 1.94 -8.14
N LEU A 138 -5.02 2.50 -9.07
CA LEU A 138 -3.78 1.90 -9.57
C LEU A 138 -2.73 1.81 -8.46
N LEU A 139 -2.60 2.83 -7.61
CA LEU A 139 -1.75 2.79 -6.42
C LEU A 139 -2.19 1.68 -5.45
N GLY A 140 -3.49 1.54 -5.19
CA GLY A 140 -4.04 0.43 -4.42
C GLY A 140 -3.69 -0.94 -5.04
N GLY A 141 -3.71 -1.04 -6.37
CA GLY A 141 -3.24 -2.22 -7.12
C GLY A 141 -1.74 -2.50 -6.91
N ALA A 142 -0.91 -1.47 -6.99
CA ALA A 142 0.53 -1.57 -6.74
C ALA A 142 0.83 -2.02 -5.30
N MET A 143 0.11 -1.48 -4.31
CA MET A 143 0.24 -1.91 -2.90
C MET A 143 -0.16 -3.38 -2.70
N ARG A 144 -1.22 -3.85 -3.36
CA ARG A 144 -1.58 -5.28 -3.34
C ARG A 144 -0.51 -6.15 -4.00
N PHE A 145 0.06 -5.71 -5.12
CA PHE A 145 1.17 -6.39 -5.78
C PHE A 145 2.41 -6.49 -4.88
N MET A 146 2.75 -5.41 -4.15
CA MET A 146 3.80 -5.44 -3.13
C MET A 146 3.53 -6.49 -2.05
N GLY A 147 2.28 -6.54 -1.52
CA GLY A 147 1.88 -7.55 -0.56
C GLY A 147 2.00 -8.98 -1.08
N MET A 148 1.64 -9.21 -2.34
CA MET A 148 1.81 -10.53 -3.00
C MET A 148 3.28 -10.88 -3.19
N SER A 149 4.12 -9.93 -3.59
CA SER A 149 5.57 -10.14 -3.77
C SER A 149 6.28 -10.46 -2.46
N ALA A 150 5.81 -9.90 -1.34
CA ALA A 150 6.31 -10.21 0.00
C ALA A 150 5.93 -11.63 0.46
N LYS A 151 4.88 -12.22 -0.11
CA LYS A 151 4.39 -13.55 0.27
C LYS A 151 5.40 -14.66 0.01
N ASP A 152 6.16 -14.57 -1.09
CA ASP A 152 7.09 -15.61 -1.52
C ASP A 152 8.38 -15.64 -0.68
N GLY A 153 8.60 -14.63 0.16
CA GLY A 153 9.70 -14.53 1.12
C GLY A 153 11.07 -14.37 0.49
N GLY A 154 11.92 -13.56 1.11
CA GLY A 154 13.31 -13.38 0.71
C GLY A 154 13.68 -11.99 0.22
N LEU A 155 12.71 -11.15 -0.11
CA LEU A 155 12.95 -9.75 -0.49
C LEU A 155 12.69 -8.83 0.72
N SER A 156 13.52 -7.82 0.89
CA SER A 156 13.26 -6.71 1.80
C SER A 156 12.16 -5.80 1.26
N MET A 157 11.56 -4.96 2.11
CA MET A 157 10.57 -3.98 1.67
C MET A 157 11.12 -3.03 0.59
N GLU A 158 12.39 -2.66 0.71
CA GLU A 158 13.07 -1.81 -0.27
C GLU A 158 13.17 -2.50 -1.65
N GLU A 159 13.56 -3.77 -1.69
CA GLU A 159 13.61 -4.56 -2.92
C GLU A 159 12.21 -4.76 -3.54
N ILE A 160 11.17 -4.96 -2.71
CA ILE A 160 9.79 -5.06 -3.16
C ILE A 160 9.34 -3.72 -3.77
N MET A 161 9.65 -2.60 -3.14
CA MET A 161 9.32 -1.26 -3.65
C MET A 161 10.03 -1.00 -4.99
N GLN A 162 11.33 -1.26 -5.07
CA GLN A 162 12.12 -1.10 -6.30
C GLN A 162 11.57 -1.98 -7.43
N ARG A 163 11.24 -3.24 -7.14
CA ARG A 163 10.63 -4.16 -8.10
C ARG A 163 9.26 -3.68 -8.57
N THR A 164 8.44 -3.17 -7.66
CA THR A 164 7.12 -2.63 -8.00
C THR A 164 7.24 -1.42 -8.90
N HIS A 165 8.13 -0.49 -8.57
CA HIS A 165 8.41 0.70 -9.37
C HIS A 165 8.87 0.32 -10.79
N ALA A 166 9.89 -0.52 -10.92
CA ALA A 166 10.40 -0.98 -12.21
C ALA A 166 9.36 -1.77 -13.03
N THR A 167 8.44 -2.47 -12.35
CA THR A 167 7.35 -3.20 -13.04
C THR A 167 6.31 -2.24 -13.56
N LEU A 168 5.90 -1.25 -12.76
CA LEU A 168 4.97 -0.20 -13.19
C LEU A 168 5.53 0.60 -14.36
N GLU A 169 6.79 1.00 -14.27
CA GLU A 169 7.48 1.73 -15.35
C GLU A 169 7.43 0.95 -16.68
N ARG A 170 7.75 -0.34 -16.65
CA ARG A 170 7.66 -1.19 -17.86
C ARG A 170 6.23 -1.28 -18.39
N VAL A 171 5.25 -1.52 -17.52
CA VAL A 171 3.83 -1.62 -17.93
C VAL A 171 3.32 -0.32 -18.56
N LEU A 172 3.78 0.83 -18.06
CA LEU A 172 3.36 2.14 -18.57
C LEU A 172 4.08 2.51 -19.88
N THR A 173 5.33 2.05 -20.06
CA THR A 173 6.13 2.40 -21.25
C THR A 173 6.02 1.39 -22.38
N ASP A 174 5.59 0.17 -22.11
CA ASP A 174 5.50 -0.93 -23.07
C ASP A 174 4.18 -0.89 -23.88
N SER A 175 3.76 0.32 -24.29
CA SER A 175 2.68 0.47 -25.25
C SER A 175 3.27 0.25 -26.66
N PRO A 176 2.86 -0.78 -27.42
CA PRO A 176 3.32 -0.95 -28.79
C PRO A 176 2.94 0.30 -29.58
N ALA A 177 3.93 0.89 -30.24
CA ALA A 177 3.71 2.02 -31.14
C ALA A 177 2.54 1.71 -32.09
N PRO A 178 1.61 2.66 -32.33
CA PRO A 178 0.52 2.44 -33.25
C PRO A 178 1.13 1.99 -34.60
N LYS A 179 0.70 0.81 -35.07
CA LYS A 179 1.05 0.36 -36.42
C LYS A 179 0.53 1.41 -37.36
N THR A 180 1.42 2.20 -37.93
CA THR A 180 1.11 2.99 -39.12
C THR A 180 0.69 2.00 -40.16
N ASP A 181 -0.62 1.91 -40.45
CA ASP A 181 -1.12 1.30 -41.66
C ASP A 181 -0.48 2.08 -42.82
N GLU A 182 0.56 1.50 -43.38
CA GLU A 182 0.99 1.87 -44.75
C GLU A 182 -0.15 1.47 -45.68
N ALA A 183 -1.07 2.41 -45.87
CA ALA A 183 -2.07 2.32 -46.92
C ALA A 183 -1.33 2.42 -48.26
N ASN A 184 -1.37 1.32 -48.97
CA ASN A 184 -1.05 1.19 -50.37
C ASN A 184 -2.16 1.88 -51.21
#